data_e1ab069bcce3f9eb459dcff17a877e2f
#
_entry.id   e1ab069bcce3f9eb459dcff17a877e2f
#
_cell.length_a   1.000
_cell.length_b   1.000
_cell.length_c   1.000
_cell.angle_alpha   90.00
_cell.angle_beta   90.00
_cell.angle_gamma   90.00
#
_symmetry.space_group_name_H-M   'P 1'
#
loop_
_entity.id
_entity.type
_entity.pdbx_description
1 polymer ?
#
loop_
_entity_poly.entity_id
_entity_poly.type
_entity_poly.pdbx_seq_one_letter_code
_entity_poly.pdbx_strand_id
1 'polypeptide(L)'
;AAYVVMGLLYGNGDFTRTLEISTRAGQDSDCNPSTAGGVLATMIGYDKIPTYWKSSLSQAEQLNFKYTNMSLEKTYEISFKHALLMIERNGGIIKEDSVEILLQNLKEVRFEQSYPNLIPKKKESFWRLVDKEVSFEFEGTGFAWRGEATKKNKDLNDYVFNVTFCINDKEVERCVLPTSYKLRKHDFFWKYDLPYGKYKVKMIIDNPHPDYEIYSWDYTIF
;
A
#
# COMPACT_ATOMS: atom_id res chain seq x y z
N ALA A 1 -12.48 -0.95 14.80
CA ALA A 1 -12.41 0.45 15.26
C ALA A 1 -12.84 0.62 16.72
N ALA A 2 -14.00 0.06 17.17
CA ALA A 2 -14.53 0.27 18.53
C ALA A 2 -13.53 -0.10 19.64
N TYR A 3 -12.85 -1.24 19.55
CA TYR A 3 -11.86 -1.69 20.54
C TYR A 3 -10.59 -0.82 20.56
N VAL A 4 -10.19 -0.26 19.42
CA VAL A 4 -9.11 0.74 19.35
C VAL A 4 -9.49 2.01 20.11
N VAL A 5 -10.70 2.54 19.82
CA VAL A 5 -11.23 3.72 20.52
C VAL A 5 -11.37 3.47 22.03
N MET A 6 -11.86 2.29 22.42
CA MET A 6 -11.98 1.89 23.82
C MET A 6 -10.61 1.88 24.52
N GLY A 7 -9.58 1.31 23.87
CA GLY A 7 -8.21 1.32 24.40
C GLY A 7 -7.67 2.73 24.61
N LEU A 8 -7.86 3.60 23.62
CA LEU A 8 -7.40 5.01 23.69
C LEU A 8 -8.14 5.80 24.79
N LEU A 9 -9.45 5.68 24.86
CA LEU A 9 -10.28 6.43 25.83
C LEU A 9 -10.01 5.97 27.29
N TYR A 10 -10.07 4.68 27.54
CA TYR A 10 -9.92 4.14 28.90
C TYR A 10 -8.45 3.94 29.31
N GLY A 11 -7.53 3.96 28.34
CA GLY A 11 -6.09 4.01 28.59
C GLY A 11 -5.63 5.33 29.17
N ASN A 12 -6.38 6.41 28.92
CA ASN A 12 -6.14 7.75 29.48
C ASN A 12 -4.69 8.27 29.27
N GLY A 13 -4.12 8.00 28.11
CA GLY A 13 -2.75 8.41 27.76
C GLY A 13 -1.64 7.52 28.31
N ASP A 14 -1.96 6.51 29.13
CA ASP A 14 -0.99 5.50 29.56
C ASP A 14 -0.84 4.44 28.45
N PHE A 15 0.40 4.25 27.99
CA PHE A 15 0.71 3.38 26.85
C PHE A 15 0.41 1.90 27.17
N THR A 16 0.87 1.43 28.30
CA THR A 16 0.67 0.03 28.73
C THR A 16 -0.81 -0.28 28.92
N ARG A 17 -1.51 0.59 29.65
CA ARG A 17 -2.94 0.45 29.89
C ARG A 17 -3.77 0.49 28.61
N THR A 18 -3.39 1.34 27.65
CA THR A 18 -4.03 1.38 26.33
C THR A 18 -3.91 0.06 25.60
N LEU A 19 -2.71 -0.54 25.57
CA LEU A 19 -2.47 -1.83 24.97
C LEU A 19 -3.24 -2.95 25.70
N GLU A 20 -3.20 -2.97 27.03
CA GLU A 20 -3.90 -3.98 27.83
C GLU A 20 -5.41 -3.97 27.63
N ILE A 21 -6.03 -2.79 27.64
CA ILE A 21 -7.48 -2.65 27.44
C ILE A 21 -7.86 -3.13 26.05
N SER A 22 -7.14 -2.68 25.00
CA SER A 22 -7.41 -3.09 23.62
C SER A 22 -7.26 -4.60 23.43
N THR A 23 -6.25 -5.21 24.06
CA THR A 23 -6.01 -6.66 24.00
C THR A 23 -7.11 -7.43 24.74
N ARG A 24 -7.46 -7.03 25.98
CA ARG A 24 -8.46 -7.70 26.82
C ARG A 24 -9.89 -7.55 26.29
N ALA A 25 -10.14 -6.57 25.45
CA ALA A 25 -11.41 -6.42 24.75
C ALA A 25 -11.75 -7.60 23.82
N GLY A 26 -10.75 -8.39 23.47
CA GLY A 26 -10.90 -9.61 22.67
C GLY A 26 -11.08 -9.34 21.19
N GLN A 27 -11.57 -10.33 20.49
CA GLN A 27 -11.84 -10.41 19.06
C GLN A 27 -10.57 -10.38 18.19
N ASP A 28 -9.85 -9.26 18.17
CA ASP A 28 -8.62 -9.08 17.41
C ASP A 28 -7.57 -8.50 18.36
N SER A 29 -6.97 -9.39 19.15
CA SER A 29 -6.13 -9.03 20.31
C SER A 29 -4.69 -8.71 19.94
N ASP A 30 -4.33 -8.70 18.67
CA ASP A 30 -3.04 -8.27 18.12
C ASP A 30 -3.18 -6.97 17.29
N CYS A 31 -4.11 -6.89 16.34
CA CYS A 31 -4.28 -5.70 15.53
C CYS A 31 -4.85 -4.51 16.30
N ASN A 32 -5.83 -4.73 17.18
CA ASN A 32 -6.45 -3.63 17.94
C ASN A 32 -5.44 -2.91 18.85
N PRO A 33 -4.67 -3.60 19.72
CA PRO A 33 -3.66 -2.93 20.53
C PRO A 33 -2.51 -2.35 19.70
N SER A 34 -2.10 -2.98 18.59
CA SER A 34 -1.10 -2.45 17.67
C SER A 34 -1.55 -1.09 17.12
N THR A 35 -2.80 -0.99 16.66
CA THR A 35 -3.36 0.26 16.14
C THR A 35 -3.50 1.33 17.24
N ALA A 36 -4.05 0.97 18.40
CA ALA A 36 -4.21 1.89 19.52
C ALA A 36 -2.86 2.40 20.02
N GLY A 37 -1.88 1.51 20.16
CA GLY A 37 -0.52 1.85 20.53
C GLY A 37 0.16 2.77 19.53
N GLY A 38 0.01 2.51 18.22
CA GLY A 38 0.54 3.36 17.16
C GLY A 38 -0.03 4.77 17.19
N VAL A 39 -1.34 4.92 17.38
CA VAL A 39 -1.99 6.23 17.52
C VAL A 39 -1.47 6.96 18.75
N LEU A 40 -1.44 6.30 19.91
CA LEU A 40 -0.97 6.93 21.14
C LEU A 40 0.52 7.28 21.07
N ALA A 41 1.36 6.39 20.51
CA ALA A 41 2.79 6.65 20.33
C ALA A 41 3.05 7.87 19.44
N THR A 42 2.25 8.07 18.40
CA THR A 42 2.33 9.27 17.55
C THR A 42 2.00 10.55 18.34
N MET A 43 1.07 10.47 19.28
CA MET A 43 0.70 11.60 20.12
C MET A 43 1.76 11.95 21.18
N ILE A 44 2.34 10.94 21.83
CA ILE A 44 3.26 11.13 22.96
C ILE A 44 4.74 11.21 22.55
N GLY A 45 5.08 10.68 21.39
CA GLY A 45 6.44 10.57 20.88
C GLY A 45 7.17 9.31 21.37
N TYR A 46 8.20 8.89 20.62
CA TYR A 46 8.97 7.67 20.85
C TYR A 46 9.60 7.59 22.23
N ASP A 47 10.14 8.71 22.72
CA ASP A 47 10.85 8.75 24.00
C ASP A 47 9.95 8.43 25.20
N LYS A 48 8.67 8.75 25.11
CA LYS A 48 7.66 8.49 26.14
C LYS A 48 7.08 7.08 26.11
N ILE A 49 7.40 6.28 25.11
CA ILE A 49 7.05 4.86 25.10
C ILE A 49 7.87 4.16 26.20
N PRO A 50 7.24 3.42 27.13
CA PRO A 50 7.97 2.76 28.21
C PRO A 50 9.03 1.80 27.68
N THR A 51 10.21 1.77 28.36
CA THR A 51 11.36 0.95 27.96
C THR A 51 11.02 -0.52 27.82
N TYR A 52 10.11 -1.03 28.63
CA TYR A 52 9.61 -2.41 28.53
C TYR A 52 9.17 -2.75 27.11
N TRP A 53 8.41 -1.89 26.46
CA TRP A 53 7.88 -2.11 25.11
C TRP A 53 8.92 -1.92 23.99
N LYS A 54 10.08 -1.32 24.34
CA LYS A 54 11.19 -1.09 23.41
C LYS A 54 12.38 -2.04 23.63
N SER A 55 12.33 -2.90 24.65
CA SER A 55 13.49 -3.65 25.14
C SER A 55 14.18 -4.54 24.10
N SER A 56 13.46 -5.02 23.09
CA SER A 56 14.02 -5.88 22.05
C SER A 56 14.19 -5.19 20.68
N LEU A 57 13.83 -3.92 20.56
CA LEU A 57 13.87 -3.22 19.27
C LEU A 57 15.28 -3.11 18.71
N SER A 58 16.27 -2.74 19.54
CA SER A 58 17.66 -2.57 19.11
C SER A 58 18.27 -3.83 18.49
N GLN A 59 17.76 -5.00 18.82
CA GLN A 59 18.22 -6.28 18.25
C GLN A 59 17.56 -6.58 16.89
N ALA A 60 16.44 -5.95 16.59
CA ALA A 60 15.63 -6.22 15.41
C ALA A 60 15.65 -5.09 14.36
N GLU A 61 16.00 -3.88 14.76
CA GLU A 61 15.88 -2.68 13.90
C GLU A 61 16.64 -2.77 12.58
N GLN A 62 17.82 -3.42 12.60
CA GLN A 62 18.67 -3.57 11.42
C GLN A 62 18.38 -4.85 10.61
N LEU A 63 17.57 -5.77 11.14
CA LEU A 63 17.24 -7.00 10.46
C LEU A 63 16.28 -6.73 9.29
N ASN A 64 16.65 -7.22 8.11
CA ASN A 64 15.76 -7.11 6.98
C ASN A 64 14.51 -7.97 7.17
N PHE A 65 13.35 -7.43 6.80
CA PHE A 65 12.13 -8.21 6.66
C PHE A 65 12.33 -9.29 5.61
N LYS A 66 11.74 -10.46 5.82
CA LYS A 66 11.86 -11.57 4.86
C LYS A 66 11.50 -11.11 3.45
N TYR A 67 12.32 -11.51 2.49
CA TYR A 67 12.15 -11.26 1.07
C TYR A 67 12.25 -9.80 0.64
N THR A 68 12.79 -8.94 1.48
CA THR A 68 13.01 -7.54 1.18
C THR A 68 14.42 -7.12 1.59
N ASN A 69 14.83 -5.93 1.16
CA ASN A 69 16.02 -5.23 1.65
C ASN A 69 15.65 -4.10 2.64
N MET A 70 14.42 -4.14 3.17
CA MET A 70 13.90 -3.18 4.14
C MET A 70 14.09 -3.69 5.57
N SER A 71 14.39 -2.79 6.49
CA SER A 71 14.43 -3.00 7.93
C SER A 71 13.59 -1.94 8.64
N LEU A 72 13.40 -2.08 9.96
CA LEU A 72 12.74 -1.03 10.75
C LEU A 72 13.50 0.30 10.64
N GLU A 73 14.82 0.29 10.76
CA GLU A 73 15.66 1.49 10.63
C GLU A 73 15.42 2.20 9.30
N LYS A 74 15.48 1.48 8.18
CA LYS A 74 15.17 2.04 6.85
C LYS A 74 13.73 2.54 6.74
N THR A 75 12.79 1.86 7.40
CA THR A 75 11.40 2.30 7.43
C THR A 75 11.24 3.62 8.16
N TYR A 76 11.96 3.83 9.27
CA TYR A 76 11.96 5.11 10.00
C TYR A 76 12.49 6.25 9.13
N GLU A 77 13.63 6.04 8.46
CA GLU A 77 14.23 7.04 7.57
C GLU A 77 13.29 7.45 6.44
N ILE A 78 12.68 6.46 5.76
CA ILE A 78 11.75 6.72 4.66
C ILE A 78 10.49 7.41 5.17
N SER A 79 9.93 6.96 6.31
CA SER A 79 8.73 7.57 6.89
C SER A 79 8.98 9.00 7.32
N PHE A 80 10.14 9.29 7.90
CA PHE A 80 10.52 10.65 8.27
C PHE A 80 10.65 11.56 7.04
N LYS A 81 11.32 11.07 5.98
CA LYS A 81 11.40 11.79 4.71
C LYS A 81 10.02 12.08 4.12
N HIS A 82 9.12 11.09 4.14
CA HIS A 82 7.76 11.29 3.68
C HIS A 82 6.99 12.30 4.52
N ALA A 83 7.18 12.30 5.85
CA ALA A 83 6.57 13.29 6.72
C ALA A 83 7.00 14.72 6.37
N LEU A 84 8.30 14.94 6.14
CA LEU A 84 8.82 16.24 5.71
C LEU A 84 8.22 16.68 4.36
N LEU A 85 8.20 15.79 3.37
CA LEU A 85 7.58 16.07 2.07
C LEU A 85 6.09 16.41 2.18
N MET A 86 5.37 15.73 3.09
CA MET A 86 3.96 16.05 3.33
C MET A 86 3.75 17.38 4.02
N ILE A 87 4.63 17.76 4.94
CA ILE A 87 4.63 19.10 5.58
C ILE A 87 4.81 20.18 4.50
N GLU A 88 5.81 20.05 3.67
CA GLU A 88 6.10 21.00 2.58
C GLU A 88 4.93 21.06 1.57
N ARG A 89 4.44 19.91 1.13
CA ARG A 89 3.29 19.82 0.19
C ARG A 89 2.02 20.51 0.72
N ASN A 90 1.84 20.54 2.04
CA ASN A 90 0.70 21.16 2.69
C ASN A 90 0.97 22.60 3.15
N GLY A 91 2.00 23.25 2.62
CA GLY A 91 2.31 24.65 2.89
C GLY A 91 3.08 24.92 4.18
N GLY A 92 3.61 23.87 4.82
CA GLY A 92 4.54 24.03 5.92
C GLY A 92 5.95 24.39 5.46
N ILE A 93 6.82 24.75 6.38
CA ILE A 93 8.21 25.17 6.12
C ILE A 93 9.16 24.24 6.84
N ILE A 94 10.15 23.73 6.12
CA ILE A 94 11.22 22.91 6.69
C ILE A 94 12.42 23.82 6.93
N LYS A 95 12.94 23.83 8.15
CA LYS A 95 14.17 24.52 8.59
C LYS A 95 15.19 23.48 9.02
N GLU A 96 16.42 23.90 9.28
CA GLU A 96 17.52 23.00 9.65
C GLU A 96 17.18 22.13 10.88
N ASP A 97 16.68 22.76 11.97
CA ASP A 97 16.40 22.07 13.24
C ASP A 97 14.90 22.05 13.62
N SER A 98 14.02 22.51 12.74
CA SER A 98 12.61 22.64 13.07
C SER A 98 11.72 22.60 11.82
N VAL A 99 10.46 22.35 12.05
CA VAL A 99 9.43 22.43 11.00
C VAL A 99 8.28 23.31 11.47
N GLU A 100 7.75 24.11 10.56
CA GLU A 100 6.50 24.86 10.76
C GLU A 100 5.40 24.12 10.05
N ILE A 101 4.43 23.64 10.81
CA ILE A 101 3.25 22.92 10.24
C ILE A 101 2.11 23.90 10.13
N LEU A 102 1.60 24.05 8.90
CA LEU A 102 0.39 24.81 8.67
C LEU A 102 -0.82 24.02 9.23
N LEU A 103 -1.45 24.54 10.26
CA LEU A 103 -2.68 23.95 10.80
C LEU A 103 -3.80 24.04 9.77
N GLN A 104 -4.33 22.88 9.41
CA GLN A 104 -5.44 22.78 8.49
C GLN A 104 -6.77 22.74 9.25
N ASN A 105 -7.78 23.40 8.71
CA ASN A 105 -9.12 23.26 9.22
C ASN A 105 -9.63 21.84 8.97
N LEU A 106 -10.10 21.19 10.03
CA LEU A 106 -10.72 19.89 9.93
C LEU A 106 -11.99 20.00 9.07
N LYS A 107 -12.07 19.18 8.05
CA LYS A 107 -13.26 19.03 7.21
C LYS A 107 -13.87 17.66 7.49
N GLU A 108 -15.19 17.65 7.65
CA GLU A 108 -15.92 16.38 7.68
C GLU A 108 -15.79 15.71 6.30
N VAL A 109 -15.23 14.49 6.29
CA VAL A 109 -15.08 13.70 5.08
C VAL A 109 -16.19 12.66 5.06
N ARG A 110 -16.97 12.64 3.99
CA ARG A 110 -17.98 11.61 3.80
C ARG A 110 -17.31 10.24 3.72
N PHE A 111 -17.96 9.24 4.29
CA PHE A 111 -17.44 7.88 4.37
C PHE A 111 -17.04 7.33 2.98
N GLU A 112 -17.84 7.64 1.95
CA GLU A 112 -17.63 7.16 0.58
C GLU A 112 -16.78 8.10 -0.29
N GLN A 113 -16.30 9.22 0.25
CA GLN A 113 -15.61 10.27 -0.51
C GLN A 113 -14.27 10.64 0.12
N SER A 114 -13.57 9.69 0.75
CA SER A 114 -12.24 9.92 1.34
C SER A 114 -11.22 10.40 0.31
N TYR A 115 -11.37 9.98 -0.94
CA TYR A 115 -10.50 10.34 -2.05
C TYR A 115 -11.35 10.82 -3.23
N PRO A 116 -11.52 12.14 -3.41
CA PRO A 116 -12.22 12.68 -4.57
C PRO A 116 -11.62 12.12 -5.88
N ASN A 117 -12.47 11.75 -6.82
CA ASN A 117 -12.11 11.11 -8.11
C ASN A 117 -11.51 9.70 -8.03
N LEU A 118 -11.35 9.13 -6.83
CA LEU A 118 -10.89 7.75 -6.65
C LEU A 118 -11.99 6.82 -6.12
N ILE A 119 -13.25 7.19 -6.30
CA ILE A 119 -14.39 6.33 -5.96
C ILE A 119 -14.54 5.28 -7.06
N PRO A 120 -14.43 3.99 -6.74
CA PRO A 120 -14.68 2.93 -7.72
C PRO A 120 -16.09 3.04 -8.29
N LYS A 121 -16.20 3.18 -9.59
CA LYS A 121 -17.50 3.26 -10.30
C LYS A 121 -17.93 1.89 -10.75
N LYS A 122 -17.01 1.07 -11.24
CA LYS A 122 -17.29 -0.24 -11.81
C LYS A 122 -16.10 -1.17 -11.64
N LYS A 123 -16.39 -2.43 -11.35
CA LYS A 123 -15.43 -3.53 -11.42
C LYS A 123 -15.88 -4.49 -12.51
N GLU A 124 -14.98 -4.74 -13.47
CA GLU A 124 -15.24 -5.64 -14.60
C GLU A 124 -14.44 -6.93 -14.42
N SER A 125 -15.12 -8.06 -14.57
CA SER A 125 -14.45 -9.33 -14.72
C SER A 125 -13.75 -9.39 -16.08
N PHE A 126 -12.45 -9.65 -16.07
CA PHE A 126 -11.64 -9.69 -17.28
C PHE A 126 -10.73 -10.92 -17.27
N TRP A 127 -11.32 -12.07 -16.96
CA TRP A 127 -10.58 -13.32 -16.87
C TRP A 127 -10.10 -13.78 -18.25
N ARG A 128 -8.79 -13.67 -18.47
CA ARG A 128 -8.14 -14.05 -19.72
C ARG A 128 -6.73 -14.58 -19.48
N LEU A 129 -6.40 -15.66 -20.19
CA LEU A 129 -5.01 -16.06 -20.41
C LEU A 129 -4.40 -15.09 -21.42
N VAL A 130 -3.21 -14.57 -21.09
CA VAL A 130 -2.48 -13.61 -21.93
C VAL A 130 -1.36 -14.33 -22.67
N ASP A 131 -1.50 -14.50 -23.98
CA ASP A 131 -0.47 -15.14 -24.81
C ASP A 131 0.70 -14.19 -25.11
N LYS A 132 0.39 -13.03 -25.69
CA LYS A 132 1.38 -12.03 -26.09
C LYS A 132 0.98 -10.62 -25.67
N GLU A 133 -0.25 -10.26 -25.90
CA GLU A 133 -0.82 -8.98 -25.51
C GLU A 133 -2.29 -9.11 -25.13
N VAL A 134 -2.75 -8.18 -24.32
CA VAL A 134 -4.16 -8.06 -23.95
C VAL A 134 -4.51 -6.60 -23.73
N SER A 135 -5.73 -6.20 -24.03
CA SER A 135 -6.20 -4.82 -23.84
C SER A 135 -7.64 -4.77 -23.41
N PHE A 136 -8.01 -3.70 -22.73
CA PHE A 136 -9.39 -3.30 -22.45
C PHE A 136 -9.56 -1.80 -22.65
N GLU A 137 -10.80 -1.37 -22.78
CA GLU A 137 -11.17 0.03 -22.88
C GLU A 137 -12.03 0.43 -21.68
N PHE A 138 -11.90 1.66 -21.25
CA PHE A 138 -12.74 2.22 -20.18
C PHE A 138 -12.98 3.71 -20.40
N GLU A 139 -13.99 4.24 -19.71
CA GLU A 139 -14.26 5.67 -19.60
C GLU A 139 -14.27 6.04 -18.12
N GLY A 140 -13.41 6.99 -17.74
CA GLY A 140 -13.23 7.38 -16.33
C GLY A 140 -12.01 8.24 -16.10
N THR A 141 -11.62 8.35 -14.83
CA THR A 141 -10.46 9.12 -14.35
C THR A 141 -9.31 8.24 -13.89
N GLY A 142 -9.46 6.92 -13.97
CA GLY A 142 -8.42 5.99 -13.56
C GLY A 142 -8.87 4.54 -13.58
N PHE A 143 -7.91 3.67 -13.37
CA PHE A 143 -8.15 2.23 -13.30
C PHE A 143 -7.12 1.54 -12.40
N ALA A 144 -7.48 0.35 -11.92
CA ALA A 144 -6.57 -0.61 -11.31
C ALA A 144 -6.81 -1.99 -11.94
N TRP A 145 -5.77 -2.61 -12.49
CA TRP A 145 -5.82 -3.88 -13.21
C TRP A 145 -5.14 -4.99 -12.44
N ARG A 146 -5.81 -6.12 -12.26
CA ARG A 146 -5.36 -7.22 -11.43
C ARG A 146 -5.23 -8.53 -12.21
N GLY A 147 -4.31 -9.36 -11.73
CA GLY A 147 -4.07 -10.68 -12.27
C GLY A 147 -2.93 -11.40 -11.56
N GLU A 148 -2.33 -12.38 -12.22
CA GLU A 148 -1.15 -13.08 -11.72
C GLU A 148 -0.29 -13.66 -12.85
N ALA A 149 1.02 -13.75 -12.58
CA ALA A 149 1.94 -14.56 -13.34
C ALA A 149 2.15 -15.89 -12.59
N THR A 150 2.10 -17.02 -13.30
CA THR A 150 2.13 -18.35 -12.70
C THR A 150 2.92 -19.36 -13.54
N LYS A 151 3.18 -20.51 -12.97
CA LYS A 151 3.82 -21.66 -13.59
C LYS A 151 2.75 -22.65 -14.03
N LYS A 152 2.89 -23.24 -15.22
CA LYS A 152 2.04 -24.36 -15.66
C LYS A 152 2.27 -25.62 -14.83
N ASN A 153 3.51 -25.81 -14.36
CA ASN A 153 3.87 -26.91 -13.46
C ASN A 153 4.60 -26.34 -12.24
N LYS A 154 4.21 -26.80 -11.05
CA LYS A 154 4.77 -26.36 -9.77
C LYS A 154 6.26 -26.67 -9.60
N ASP A 155 6.76 -27.68 -10.30
CA ASP A 155 8.15 -28.14 -10.23
C ASP A 155 9.12 -27.27 -11.05
N LEU A 156 8.59 -26.35 -11.86
CA LEU A 156 9.42 -25.41 -12.62
C LEU A 156 10.09 -24.40 -11.71
N ASN A 157 11.26 -23.93 -12.12
CA ASN A 157 11.94 -22.81 -11.47
C ASN A 157 11.09 -21.53 -11.56
N ASP A 158 11.38 -20.54 -10.72
CA ASP A 158 10.74 -19.24 -10.82
C ASP A 158 11.17 -18.53 -12.11
N TYR A 159 10.23 -17.86 -12.74
CA TYR A 159 10.42 -17.05 -13.95
C TYR A 159 9.94 -15.63 -13.71
N VAL A 160 10.50 -14.71 -14.47
CA VAL A 160 10.12 -13.28 -14.39
C VAL A 160 9.73 -12.81 -15.79
N PHE A 161 8.47 -12.48 -15.95
CA PHE A 161 8.01 -11.82 -17.15
C PHE A 161 8.43 -10.34 -17.13
N ASN A 162 8.91 -9.86 -18.26
CA ASN A 162 9.00 -8.43 -18.56
C ASN A 162 7.75 -8.02 -19.34
N VAL A 163 7.10 -6.96 -18.90
CA VAL A 163 5.86 -6.49 -19.51
C VAL A 163 5.91 -4.98 -19.75
N THR A 164 5.37 -4.57 -20.88
CA THR A 164 5.20 -3.18 -21.25
C THR A 164 3.72 -2.81 -21.18
N PHE A 165 3.40 -1.75 -20.44
CA PHE A 165 2.04 -1.18 -20.38
C PHE A 165 1.93 0.07 -21.25
N CYS A 166 0.83 0.12 -22.00
CA CYS A 166 0.49 1.25 -22.85
C CYS A 166 -0.89 1.83 -22.49
N ILE A 167 -1.04 3.14 -22.61
CA ILE A 167 -2.33 3.84 -22.60
C ILE A 167 -2.47 4.57 -23.92
N ASN A 168 -3.56 4.31 -24.66
CA ASN A 168 -3.81 4.84 -26.00
C ASN A 168 -2.62 4.62 -26.95
N ASP A 169 -2.10 3.39 -26.94
CA ASP A 169 -0.96 2.90 -27.72
C ASP A 169 0.37 3.59 -27.41
N LYS A 170 0.43 4.46 -26.41
CA LYS A 170 1.67 5.06 -25.91
C LYS A 170 2.20 4.26 -24.72
N GLU A 171 3.46 3.83 -24.78
CA GLU A 171 4.15 3.21 -23.65
C GLU A 171 4.19 4.17 -22.45
N VAL A 172 3.79 3.67 -21.28
CA VAL A 172 3.76 4.45 -20.03
C VAL A 172 4.55 3.83 -18.90
N GLU A 173 4.74 2.50 -18.93
CA GLU A 173 5.50 1.82 -17.88
C GLU A 173 6.03 0.48 -18.38
N ARG A 174 7.22 0.11 -17.89
CA ARG A 174 7.75 -1.25 -17.96
C ARG A 174 7.91 -1.80 -16.57
N CYS A 175 7.46 -3.01 -16.35
CA CYS A 175 7.61 -3.66 -15.06
C CYS A 175 7.88 -5.15 -15.21
N VAL A 176 8.11 -5.82 -14.07
CA VAL A 176 8.32 -7.25 -14.00
C VAL A 176 7.19 -7.93 -13.23
N LEU A 177 6.77 -9.10 -13.71
CA LEU A 177 5.78 -9.95 -13.07
C LEU A 177 6.42 -11.31 -12.73
N PRO A 178 6.89 -11.48 -11.48
CA PRO A 178 7.50 -12.75 -11.05
C PRO A 178 6.42 -13.82 -10.84
N THR A 179 6.74 -15.07 -11.21
CA THR A 179 5.92 -16.25 -10.93
C THR A 179 6.14 -16.82 -9.52
N SER A 180 7.16 -16.34 -8.83
CA SER A 180 7.45 -16.74 -7.44
C SER A 180 6.26 -16.43 -6.54
N TYR A 181 5.77 -17.43 -5.82
CA TYR A 181 4.69 -17.28 -4.85
C TYR A 181 4.95 -16.16 -3.83
N LYS A 182 6.21 -15.93 -3.49
CA LYS A 182 6.64 -14.95 -2.49
C LYS A 182 6.76 -13.52 -3.03
N LEU A 183 6.98 -13.39 -4.34
CA LEU A 183 7.27 -12.12 -5.00
C LEU A 183 6.22 -11.71 -6.02
N ARG A 184 5.25 -12.59 -6.29
CA ARG A 184 4.19 -12.32 -7.28
C ARG A 184 3.39 -11.07 -6.93
N LYS A 185 2.98 -10.38 -7.96
CA LYS A 185 2.14 -9.20 -7.86
C LYS A 185 0.75 -9.53 -8.40
N HIS A 186 -0.28 -9.11 -7.69
CA HIS A 186 -1.65 -9.23 -8.15
C HIS A 186 -2.20 -7.94 -8.76
N ASP A 187 -1.67 -6.79 -8.33
CA ASP A 187 -1.95 -5.52 -8.98
C ASP A 187 -0.91 -5.32 -10.07
N PHE A 188 -1.32 -5.51 -11.32
CA PHE A 188 -0.42 -5.42 -12.46
C PHE A 188 -0.04 -4.00 -12.77
N PHE A 189 -1.07 -3.17 -12.92
CA PHE A 189 -0.91 -1.81 -13.38
C PHE A 189 -2.11 -0.97 -12.94
N TRP A 190 -1.84 0.26 -12.53
CA TRP A 190 -2.86 1.23 -12.15
C TRP A 190 -2.44 2.64 -12.54
N LYS A 191 -3.41 3.47 -12.86
CA LYS A 191 -3.27 4.92 -12.98
C LYS A 191 -4.47 5.59 -12.37
N TYR A 192 -4.18 6.63 -11.59
CA TYR A 192 -5.17 7.50 -10.99
C TYR A 192 -4.96 8.92 -11.51
N ASP A 193 -5.90 9.80 -11.29
CA ASP A 193 -5.83 11.21 -11.65
C ASP A 193 -5.65 11.48 -13.16
N LEU A 194 -6.14 10.57 -14.00
CA LEU A 194 -6.26 10.83 -15.43
C LEU A 194 -7.38 11.85 -15.67
N PRO A 195 -7.26 12.75 -16.66
CA PRO A 195 -8.41 13.53 -17.10
C PRO A 195 -9.59 12.61 -17.44
N TYR A 196 -10.83 13.04 -17.12
CA TYR A 196 -11.98 12.22 -17.50
C TYR A 196 -12.00 12.02 -19.03
N GLY A 197 -12.07 10.77 -19.47
CA GLY A 197 -12.01 10.42 -20.89
C GLY A 197 -12.09 8.93 -21.17
N LYS A 198 -11.99 8.60 -22.45
CA LYS A 198 -11.92 7.21 -22.94
C LYS A 198 -10.47 6.81 -23.13
N TYR A 199 -10.14 5.63 -22.61
CA TYR A 199 -8.79 5.11 -22.62
C TYR A 199 -8.77 3.65 -23.06
N LYS A 200 -7.74 3.30 -23.83
CA LYS A 200 -7.38 1.91 -24.13
C LYS A 200 -6.13 1.56 -23.35
N VAL A 201 -6.21 0.58 -22.47
CA VAL A 201 -5.08 0.06 -21.71
C VAL A 201 -4.65 -1.26 -22.31
N LYS A 202 -3.34 -1.42 -22.52
CA LYS A 202 -2.76 -2.61 -23.13
C LYS A 202 -1.54 -3.07 -22.35
N MET A 203 -1.40 -4.38 -22.15
CA MET A 203 -0.21 -5.04 -21.65
C MET A 203 0.40 -5.87 -22.77
N ILE A 204 1.71 -5.78 -22.96
CA ILE A 204 2.49 -6.58 -23.90
C ILE A 204 3.50 -7.38 -23.09
N ILE A 205 3.60 -8.68 -23.37
CA ILE A 205 4.61 -9.54 -22.77
C ILE A 205 5.84 -9.50 -23.67
N ASP A 206 6.94 -8.95 -23.15
CA ASP A 206 8.17 -8.76 -23.93
C ASP A 206 9.00 -10.06 -24.06
N ASN A 207 8.86 -10.97 -23.09
CA ASN A 207 9.57 -12.26 -23.04
C ASN A 207 8.61 -13.43 -22.75
N PRO A 208 7.67 -13.77 -23.65
CA PRO A 208 6.74 -14.87 -23.45
C PRO A 208 7.51 -16.21 -23.36
N HIS A 209 6.99 -17.14 -22.54
CA HIS A 209 7.62 -18.44 -22.34
C HIS A 209 6.56 -19.54 -22.28
N PRO A 210 6.74 -20.70 -22.96
CA PRO A 210 5.70 -21.71 -23.11
C PRO A 210 5.29 -22.40 -21.80
N ASP A 211 6.14 -22.41 -20.78
CA ASP A 211 5.90 -23.12 -19.51
C ASP A 211 5.30 -22.21 -18.43
N TYR A 212 5.12 -20.95 -18.72
CA TYR A 212 4.59 -19.94 -17.78
C TYR A 212 3.44 -19.19 -18.38
N GLU A 213 2.58 -18.62 -17.52
CA GLU A 213 1.35 -17.99 -17.91
C GLU A 213 1.11 -16.69 -17.14
N ILE A 214 0.42 -15.76 -17.79
CA ILE A 214 -0.15 -14.58 -17.14
C ILE A 214 -1.68 -14.67 -17.29
N TYR A 215 -2.38 -14.57 -16.16
CA TYR A 215 -3.83 -14.46 -16.12
C TYR A 215 -4.24 -13.05 -15.72
N SER A 216 -5.03 -12.39 -16.55
CA SER A 216 -5.77 -11.20 -16.18
C SER A 216 -7.05 -11.61 -15.46
N TRP A 217 -7.40 -10.99 -14.35
CA TRP A 217 -8.57 -11.32 -13.55
C TRP A 217 -9.70 -10.32 -13.68
N ASP A 218 -9.42 -9.11 -13.33
CA ASP A 218 -10.39 -8.02 -13.30
C ASP A 218 -9.69 -6.66 -13.41
N TYR A 219 -10.48 -5.64 -13.72
CA TYR A 219 -10.05 -4.25 -13.53
C TYR A 219 -11.16 -3.42 -12.90
N THR A 220 -10.76 -2.43 -12.11
CA THR A 220 -11.65 -1.46 -11.45
C THR A 220 -11.48 -0.12 -12.15
N ILE A 221 -12.60 0.57 -12.40
CA ILE A 221 -12.65 1.90 -13.04
C ILE A 221 -13.04 2.94 -12.00
N PHE A 222 -12.41 4.09 -12.06
CA PHE A 222 -12.65 5.25 -11.19
C PHE A 222 -13.23 6.43 -11.96
#